data_6af19be2ea0603ff7328c2d19d9bb12d
#
_entry.id   6af19be2ea0603ff7328c2d19d9bb12d
#
_cell.length_a   1.000
_cell.length_b   1.000
_cell.length_c   1.000
_cell.angle_alpha   90.00
_cell.angle_beta   90.00
_cell.angle_gamma   90.00
#
_symmetry.space_group_name_H-M   'P 1'
#
loop_
_entity.id
_entity.type
_entity.pdbx_description
1 polymer ?
#
loop_
_entity_poly.entity_id
_entity_poly.type
_entity_poly.pdbx_seq_one_letter_code
_entity_poly.pdbx_strand_id
1 'polypeptide(L)'
;MDTAVAQSLRYSLKYAGHAAGEQRLTLEPRRDGLRLTLEAQVELPLPKTRQRWESELDSEGLPRKYRERVEGGGSRLMEVEFSKEDGLVTVSQGREDFAVPYLTEMHDPLSLILAVGELDLEVGEVETFRMVGGRAYAERLPDQSLKLPWEEAEKTVRVYRLRPGLSLLYFDEDDYPVRLTQKVGEHVFEAELTQVQRVDPSQRQPQGRQERPQNRPRIVAGEPG
;
A
#
# COMPACT_ATOMS: atom_id res chain seq x y z
N MET A 1 -3.90 -12.94 -8.23
CA MET A 1 -2.82 -12.04 -8.71
C MET A 1 -1.46 -12.75 -8.60
N ASP A 2 -0.61 -12.72 -9.64
CA ASP A 2 0.67 -13.43 -9.65
C ASP A 2 1.75 -12.64 -8.89
N THR A 3 2.03 -13.02 -7.65
CA THR A 3 3.05 -12.37 -6.79
C THR A 3 4.49 -12.80 -7.11
N ALA A 4 4.68 -13.80 -7.99
CA ALA A 4 6.01 -14.25 -8.41
C ALA A 4 6.65 -13.31 -9.45
N VAL A 5 5.87 -12.46 -10.09
CA VAL A 5 6.32 -11.51 -11.11
C VAL A 5 6.15 -10.09 -10.62
N ALA A 6 7.17 -9.24 -10.86
CA ALA A 6 7.08 -7.83 -10.52
C ALA A 6 5.98 -7.15 -11.35
N GLN A 7 5.11 -6.40 -10.67
CA GLN A 7 3.93 -5.79 -11.28
C GLN A 7 3.75 -4.35 -10.79
N SER A 8 3.14 -3.54 -11.64
CA SER A 8 2.73 -2.18 -11.32
C SER A 8 1.29 -1.95 -11.75
N LEU A 9 0.44 -1.62 -10.79
CA LEU A 9 -0.97 -1.32 -10.96
C LEU A 9 -1.16 0.19 -10.83
N ARG A 10 -1.74 0.83 -11.84
CA ARG A 10 -2.03 2.27 -11.82
C ARG A 10 -3.51 2.50 -11.63
N TYR A 11 -3.85 3.47 -10.80
CA TYR A 11 -5.22 3.85 -10.50
C TYR A 11 -5.44 5.34 -10.76
N SER A 12 -6.61 5.68 -11.28
CA SER A 12 -7.15 7.03 -11.18
C SER A 12 -7.84 7.20 -9.83
N LEU A 13 -7.62 8.34 -9.20
CA LEU A 13 -8.29 8.69 -7.96
C LEU A 13 -9.45 9.64 -8.21
N LYS A 14 -10.58 9.39 -7.53
CA LYS A 14 -11.75 10.26 -7.51
C LYS A 14 -12.11 10.60 -6.07
N TYR A 15 -12.57 11.82 -5.83
CA TYR A 15 -13.14 12.26 -4.56
C TYR A 15 -14.47 12.96 -4.83
N ALA A 16 -15.54 12.49 -4.17
CA ALA A 16 -16.90 12.97 -4.44
C ALA A 16 -17.27 12.99 -5.94
N GLY A 17 -16.80 12.00 -6.72
CA GLY A 17 -17.02 11.89 -8.15
C GLY A 17 -16.12 12.78 -9.05
N HIS A 18 -15.26 13.62 -8.47
CA HIS A 18 -14.31 14.47 -9.20
C HIS A 18 -12.93 13.83 -9.27
N ALA A 19 -12.21 14.05 -10.36
CA ALA A 19 -10.81 13.63 -10.48
C ALA A 19 -9.99 14.21 -9.32
N ALA A 20 -9.29 13.35 -8.60
CA ALA A 20 -8.61 13.70 -7.34
C ALA A 20 -7.13 13.32 -7.33
N GLY A 21 -6.60 12.75 -8.41
CA GLY A 21 -5.20 12.39 -8.53
C GLY A 21 -4.94 11.01 -9.08
N GLU A 22 -3.79 10.46 -8.77
CA GLU A 22 -3.31 9.16 -9.25
C GLU A 22 -2.69 8.35 -8.11
N GLN A 23 -2.76 7.03 -8.24
CA GLN A 23 -2.13 6.08 -7.33
C GLN A 23 -1.45 4.97 -8.10
N ARG A 24 -0.36 4.46 -7.58
CA ARG A 24 0.36 3.30 -8.09
C ARG A 24 0.63 2.31 -6.96
N LEU A 25 0.24 1.07 -7.16
CA LEU A 25 0.64 -0.05 -6.31
C LEU A 25 1.66 -0.90 -7.08
N THR A 26 2.84 -1.10 -6.51
CA THR A 26 3.91 -1.92 -7.08
C THR A 26 4.14 -3.14 -6.20
N LEU A 27 4.20 -4.31 -6.83
CA LEU A 27 4.54 -5.58 -6.22
C LEU A 27 5.90 -6.01 -6.75
N GLU A 28 6.85 -6.21 -5.86
CA GLU A 28 8.20 -6.65 -6.21
C GLU A 28 8.56 -7.93 -5.46
N PRO A 29 8.64 -9.09 -6.15
CA PRO A 29 9.16 -10.31 -5.55
C PRO A 29 10.57 -10.08 -4.98
N ARG A 30 10.82 -10.66 -3.83
CA ARG A 30 12.12 -10.67 -3.14
C ARG A 30 12.51 -12.12 -2.87
N ARG A 31 13.78 -12.35 -2.56
CA ARG A 31 14.28 -13.69 -2.24
C ARG A 31 13.49 -14.35 -1.11
N ASP A 32 13.10 -13.56 -0.11
CA ASP A 32 12.52 -14.05 1.14
C ASP A 32 11.08 -13.53 1.33
N GLY A 33 10.37 -13.18 0.24
CA GLY A 33 9.00 -12.68 0.31
C GLY A 33 8.65 -11.67 -0.76
N LEU A 34 7.92 -10.62 -0.40
CA LEU A 34 7.37 -9.64 -1.33
C LEU A 34 7.54 -8.21 -0.77
N ARG A 35 7.87 -7.25 -1.62
CA ARG A 35 7.76 -5.83 -1.28
C ARG A 35 6.57 -5.22 -1.99
N LEU A 36 5.72 -4.55 -1.23
CA LEU A 36 4.63 -3.73 -1.73
C LEU A 36 4.99 -2.25 -1.55
N THR A 37 4.71 -1.45 -2.56
CA THR A 37 4.84 0.01 -2.48
C THR A 37 3.61 0.64 -3.10
N LEU A 38 2.90 1.46 -2.32
CA LEU A 38 1.81 2.28 -2.79
C LEU A 38 2.27 3.74 -2.78
N GLU A 39 2.20 4.39 -3.93
CA GLU A 39 2.47 5.80 -4.11
C GLU A 39 1.21 6.49 -4.60
N ALA A 40 0.78 7.54 -3.93
CA ALA A 40 -0.37 8.33 -4.34
C ALA A 40 -0.04 9.82 -4.37
N GLN A 41 -0.49 10.48 -5.43
CA GLN A 41 -0.53 11.93 -5.51
C GLN A 41 -2.00 12.34 -5.47
N VAL A 42 -2.39 12.95 -4.37
CA VAL A 42 -3.77 13.36 -4.10
C VAL A 42 -3.88 14.86 -4.27
N GLU A 43 -4.78 15.28 -5.15
CA GLU A 43 -5.00 16.68 -5.48
C GLU A 43 -6.26 17.26 -4.83
N LEU A 44 -7.25 16.40 -4.54
CA LEU A 44 -8.47 16.73 -3.83
C LEU A 44 -8.75 15.70 -2.73
N PRO A 45 -9.28 16.10 -1.56
CA PRO A 45 -9.51 17.48 -1.13
C PRO A 45 -8.18 18.23 -0.85
N LEU A 46 -8.22 19.53 -0.91
CA LEU A 46 -7.05 20.35 -0.58
C LEU A 46 -6.71 20.28 0.92
N PRO A 47 -5.43 20.41 1.30
CA PRO A 47 -4.24 20.64 0.46
C PRO A 47 -3.78 19.39 -0.31
N LYS A 48 -3.07 19.61 -1.44
CA LYS A 48 -2.44 18.51 -2.19
C LYS A 48 -1.49 17.74 -1.30
N THR A 49 -1.54 16.39 -1.39
CA THR A 49 -0.69 15.51 -0.61
C THR A 49 0.00 14.47 -1.49
N ARG A 50 1.18 14.04 -1.05
CA ARG A 50 1.85 12.85 -1.55
C ARG A 50 1.89 11.83 -0.44
N GLN A 51 1.58 10.60 -0.79
CA GLN A 51 1.57 9.48 0.15
C GLN A 51 2.46 8.37 -0.41
N ARG A 52 3.24 7.76 0.45
CA ARG A 52 4.02 6.57 0.14
C ARG A 52 3.91 5.60 1.29
N TRP A 53 3.40 4.42 0.98
CA TRP A 53 3.29 3.29 1.90
C TRP A 53 4.14 2.15 1.38
N GLU A 54 4.91 1.54 2.23
CA GLU A 54 5.79 0.41 1.89
C GLU A 54 5.57 -0.71 2.89
N SER A 55 5.43 -1.93 2.40
CA SER A 55 5.36 -3.13 3.21
C SER A 55 6.37 -4.15 2.71
N GLU A 56 7.13 -4.74 3.61
CA GLU A 56 8.02 -5.87 3.37
C GLU A 56 7.39 -7.11 3.99
N LEU A 57 6.97 -8.04 3.14
CA LEU A 57 6.31 -9.27 3.54
C LEU A 57 7.31 -10.43 3.54
N ASP A 58 7.08 -11.39 4.42
CA ASP A 58 7.76 -12.68 4.39
C ASP A 58 7.17 -13.62 3.32
N SER A 59 7.66 -14.85 3.26
CA SER A 59 7.18 -15.88 2.31
C SER A 59 5.76 -16.37 2.58
N GLU A 60 5.21 -16.07 3.76
CA GLU A 60 3.83 -16.38 4.15
C GLU A 60 2.87 -15.22 3.86
N GLY A 61 3.37 -14.10 3.30
CA GLY A 61 2.57 -12.92 3.01
C GLY A 61 2.34 -12.02 4.23
N LEU A 62 3.01 -12.28 5.35
CA LEU A 62 2.88 -11.51 6.59
C LEU A 62 3.94 -10.40 6.66
N PRO A 63 3.59 -9.20 7.16
CA PRO A 63 4.51 -8.09 7.21
C PRO A 63 5.64 -8.30 8.22
N ARG A 64 6.86 -7.95 7.79
CA ARG A 64 8.04 -7.78 8.65
C ARG A 64 8.25 -6.33 8.99
N LYS A 65 7.96 -5.45 8.02
CA LYS A 65 8.11 -4.00 8.18
C LYS A 65 7.07 -3.26 7.36
N TYR A 66 6.49 -2.23 7.96
CA TYR A 66 5.61 -1.29 7.28
C TYR A 66 6.06 0.14 7.52
N ARG A 67 5.99 0.97 6.49
CA ARG A 67 6.30 2.39 6.57
C ARG A 67 5.25 3.20 5.84
N GLU A 68 4.78 4.25 6.48
CA GLU A 68 3.88 5.25 5.91
C GLU A 68 4.53 6.62 5.96
N ARG A 69 4.57 7.30 4.82
CA ARG A 69 4.98 8.69 4.69
C ARG A 69 3.88 9.49 3.99
N VAL A 70 3.47 10.58 4.60
CA VAL A 70 2.54 11.56 4.02
C VAL A 70 3.23 12.91 4.00
N GLU A 71 3.21 13.59 2.85
CA GLU A 71 3.77 14.92 2.64
C GLU A 71 2.67 15.86 2.11
N GLY A 72 2.66 17.10 2.60
CA GLY A 72 1.60 18.09 2.33
C GLY A 72 0.55 18.09 3.44
N GLY A 73 0.07 19.28 3.83
CA GLY A 73 -0.92 19.42 4.91
C GLY A 73 -0.41 19.07 6.33
N GLY A 74 0.89 18.90 6.50
CA GLY A 74 1.56 18.35 7.67
C GLY A 74 2.26 17.04 7.31
N SER A 75 3.58 16.95 7.50
CA SER A 75 4.34 15.71 7.22
C SER A 75 4.15 14.73 8.35
N ARG A 76 3.85 13.48 8.00
CA ARG A 76 3.73 12.36 8.93
C ARG A 76 4.59 11.20 8.45
N LEU A 77 5.32 10.60 9.37
CA LEU A 77 6.07 9.36 9.18
C LEU A 77 5.64 8.39 10.28
N MET A 78 5.31 7.18 9.89
CA MET A 78 5.07 6.05 10.78
C MET A 78 5.86 4.83 10.27
N GLU A 79 6.53 4.15 11.17
CA GLU A 79 7.21 2.88 10.90
C GLU A 79 6.70 1.83 11.88
N VAL A 80 6.51 0.61 11.37
CA VAL A 80 6.09 -0.55 12.16
C VAL A 80 7.02 -1.70 11.84
N GLU A 81 7.60 -2.32 12.86
CA GLU A 81 8.43 -3.51 12.74
C GLU A 81 7.74 -4.68 13.45
N PHE A 82 7.60 -5.80 12.72
CA PHE A 82 6.94 -7.01 13.22
C PHE A 82 8.02 -8.06 13.48
N SER A 83 8.36 -8.30 14.75
CA SER A 83 9.32 -9.33 15.16
C SER A 83 8.60 -10.54 15.73
N LYS A 84 8.52 -11.63 14.93
CA LYS A 84 8.01 -12.92 15.40
C LYS A 84 8.93 -13.52 16.46
N GLU A 85 10.25 -13.31 16.34
CA GLU A 85 11.26 -13.85 17.26
C GLU A 85 11.17 -13.23 18.65
N ASP A 86 11.01 -11.89 18.70
CA ASP A 86 10.89 -11.16 19.97
C ASP A 86 9.47 -11.17 20.51
N GLY A 87 8.49 -11.63 19.72
CA GLY A 87 7.08 -11.60 20.08
C GLY A 87 6.53 -10.17 20.22
N LEU A 88 7.07 -9.21 19.48
CA LEU A 88 6.74 -7.79 19.59
C LEU A 88 6.48 -7.16 18.21
N VAL A 89 5.58 -6.18 18.22
CA VAL A 89 5.42 -5.22 17.13
C VAL A 89 5.78 -3.84 17.68
N THR A 90 6.79 -3.21 17.10
CA THR A 90 7.24 -1.87 17.47
C THR A 90 6.67 -0.84 16.51
N VAL A 91 6.10 0.22 17.03
CA VAL A 91 5.53 1.33 16.25
C VAL A 91 6.26 2.60 16.61
N SER A 92 6.82 3.28 15.59
CA SER A 92 7.46 4.57 15.72
C SER A 92 6.66 5.60 14.94
N GLN A 93 6.13 6.62 15.63
CA GLN A 93 5.36 7.70 15.02
C GLN A 93 5.81 9.07 15.56
N GLY A 94 6.54 9.81 14.75
CA GLY A 94 7.05 11.12 15.13
C GLY A 94 8.08 11.04 16.26
N ARG A 95 7.67 11.35 17.50
CA ARG A 95 8.51 11.26 18.72
C ARG A 95 8.02 10.19 19.68
N GLU A 96 7.00 9.47 19.30
CA GLU A 96 6.38 8.44 20.13
C GLU A 96 6.76 7.07 19.59
N ASP A 97 7.29 6.24 20.48
CA ASP A 97 7.57 4.84 20.22
C ASP A 97 6.81 4.00 21.24
N PHE A 98 6.14 2.97 20.76
CA PHE A 98 5.49 1.99 21.62
C PHE A 98 5.59 0.59 21.03
N ALA A 99 5.42 -0.42 21.88
CA ALA A 99 5.41 -1.80 21.44
C ALA A 99 4.12 -2.49 21.91
N VAL A 100 3.62 -3.39 21.06
CA VAL A 100 2.50 -4.27 21.39
C VAL A 100 2.92 -5.73 21.18
N PRO A 101 2.32 -6.69 21.94
CA PRO A 101 2.65 -8.10 21.77
C PRO A 101 2.28 -8.61 20.37
N TYR A 102 3.19 -9.36 19.74
CA TYR A 102 2.95 -10.14 18.52
C TYR A 102 2.46 -11.54 18.92
N LEU A 103 1.16 -11.66 19.20
CA LEU A 103 0.57 -12.91 19.71
C LEU A 103 0.06 -13.85 18.62
N THR A 104 -0.26 -13.32 17.47
CA THR A 104 -0.79 -14.04 16.30
C THR A 104 -0.42 -13.27 15.03
N GLU A 105 -0.68 -13.84 13.88
CA GLU A 105 -0.54 -13.17 12.59
C GLU A 105 -1.21 -11.79 12.62
N MET A 106 -0.47 -10.79 12.15
CA MET A 106 -0.93 -9.41 12.08
C MET A 106 -0.66 -8.86 10.69
N HIS A 107 -1.54 -8.00 10.21
CA HIS A 107 -1.43 -7.35 8.93
C HIS A 107 -1.18 -5.85 9.07
N ASP A 108 -0.53 -5.28 8.08
CA ASP A 108 -0.55 -3.86 7.77
C ASP A 108 -1.60 -3.55 6.67
N PRO A 109 -1.88 -2.28 6.36
CA PRO A 109 -2.90 -1.94 5.36
C PRO A 109 -2.64 -2.49 3.95
N LEU A 110 -1.37 -2.69 3.55
CA LEU A 110 -1.04 -3.21 2.21
C LEU A 110 -1.13 -4.74 2.16
N SER A 111 -0.59 -5.43 3.16
CA SER A 111 -0.71 -6.88 3.27
C SER A 111 -2.16 -7.33 3.42
N LEU A 112 -2.99 -6.53 4.12
CA LEU A 112 -4.43 -6.79 4.24
C LEU A 112 -5.14 -6.82 2.88
N ILE A 113 -4.79 -5.92 1.95
CA ILE A 113 -5.40 -5.91 0.61
C ILE A 113 -5.13 -7.24 -0.10
N LEU A 114 -3.90 -7.76 -0.03
CA LEU A 114 -3.56 -9.06 -0.63
C LEU A 114 -4.30 -10.20 0.05
N ALA A 115 -4.26 -10.25 1.39
CA ALA A 115 -4.90 -11.30 2.16
C ALA A 115 -6.41 -11.37 1.91
N VAL A 116 -7.09 -10.22 1.75
CA VAL A 116 -8.52 -10.18 1.40
C VAL A 116 -8.76 -10.66 -0.03
N GLY A 117 -7.84 -10.38 -0.97
CA GLY A 117 -7.94 -10.87 -2.36
C GLY A 117 -7.91 -12.39 -2.46
N GLU A 118 -7.19 -13.06 -1.55
CA GLU A 118 -7.03 -14.53 -1.51
C GLU A 118 -8.18 -15.25 -0.78
N LEU A 119 -9.13 -14.50 -0.17
CA LEU A 119 -10.26 -15.11 0.53
C LEU A 119 -11.23 -15.81 -0.43
N ASP A 120 -11.64 -17.02 -0.05
CA ASP A 120 -12.71 -17.78 -0.67
C ASP A 120 -13.90 -17.88 0.30
N LEU A 121 -14.65 -16.78 0.43
CA LEU A 121 -15.81 -16.65 1.31
C LEU A 121 -17.10 -16.68 0.52
N GLU A 122 -18.15 -17.29 1.11
CA GLU A 122 -19.51 -17.16 0.60
C GLU A 122 -20.09 -15.77 0.96
N VAL A 123 -21.09 -15.33 0.20
CA VAL A 123 -21.76 -14.05 0.44
C VAL A 123 -22.36 -14.00 1.85
N GLY A 124 -21.99 -13.00 2.61
CA GLY A 124 -22.39 -12.79 4.01
C GLY A 124 -21.41 -13.33 5.04
N GLU A 125 -20.43 -14.13 4.63
CA GLU A 125 -19.37 -14.57 5.54
C GLU A 125 -18.39 -13.45 5.87
N VAL A 126 -17.72 -13.58 7.02
CA VAL A 126 -16.81 -12.57 7.58
C VAL A 126 -15.53 -13.23 8.03
N GLU A 127 -14.40 -12.75 7.54
CA GLU A 127 -13.07 -13.09 8.06
C GLU A 127 -12.52 -11.96 8.95
N THR A 128 -11.74 -12.34 9.97
CA THR A 128 -11.19 -11.42 10.95
C THR A 128 -9.68 -11.37 10.86
N PHE A 129 -9.13 -10.17 10.62
CA PHE A 129 -7.70 -9.91 10.57
C PHE A 129 -7.25 -9.11 11.79
N ARG A 130 -6.10 -9.45 12.33
CA ARG A 130 -5.44 -8.61 13.33
C ARG A 130 -4.62 -7.53 12.64
N MET A 131 -4.75 -6.32 13.15
CA MET A 131 -4.02 -5.15 12.72
C MET A 131 -3.28 -4.54 13.91
N VAL A 132 -2.27 -3.73 13.65
CA VAL A 132 -1.68 -2.89 14.70
C VAL A 132 -2.75 -1.94 15.22
N GLY A 133 -3.04 -2.03 16.52
CA GLY A 133 -4.05 -1.20 17.18
C GLY A 133 -5.48 -1.73 17.11
N GLY A 134 -5.74 -2.93 16.54
CA GLY A 134 -7.10 -3.46 16.52
C GLY A 134 -7.34 -4.68 15.64
N ARG A 135 -8.54 -4.73 15.08
CA ARG A 135 -8.98 -5.77 14.16
C ARG A 135 -9.65 -5.14 12.95
N ALA A 136 -9.44 -5.77 11.79
CA ALA A 136 -10.24 -5.55 10.60
C ALA A 136 -11.15 -6.77 10.36
N TYR A 137 -12.32 -6.52 9.81
CA TYR A 137 -13.29 -7.55 9.44
C TYR A 137 -13.57 -7.40 7.94
N ALA A 138 -13.31 -8.44 7.17
CA ALA A 138 -13.64 -8.49 5.76
C ALA A 138 -14.93 -9.30 5.57
N GLU A 139 -16.01 -8.64 5.17
CA GLU A 139 -17.30 -9.24 4.90
C GLU A 139 -17.49 -9.40 3.40
N ARG A 140 -17.79 -10.61 2.94
CA ARG A 140 -18.10 -10.89 1.54
C ARG A 140 -19.48 -10.35 1.18
N LEU A 141 -19.55 -9.42 0.21
CA LEU A 141 -20.79 -8.89 -0.33
C LEU A 141 -21.13 -9.60 -1.66
N PRO A 142 -22.40 -9.48 -2.15
CA PRO A 142 -22.74 -9.95 -3.49
C PRO A 142 -21.82 -9.39 -4.56
N ASP A 143 -21.55 -10.22 -5.58
CA ASP A 143 -20.78 -9.81 -6.74
C ASP A 143 -21.39 -8.62 -7.46
N GLN A 144 -20.54 -7.82 -8.09
CA GLN A 144 -20.95 -6.70 -8.91
C GLN A 144 -20.35 -6.80 -10.31
N SER A 145 -21.04 -6.20 -11.28
CA SER A 145 -20.50 -6.01 -12.62
C SER A 145 -19.80 -4.67 -12.69
N LEU A 146 -18.55 -4.66 -13.14
CA LEU A 146 -17.77 -3.46 -13.38
C LEU A 146 -17.22 -3.44 -14.81
N LYS A 147 -17.29 -2.28 -15.45
CA LYS A 147 -16.61 -2.04 -16.71
C LYS A 147 -15.22 -1.48 -16.45
N LEU A 148 -14.21 -2.27 -16.76
CA LEU A 148 -12.81 -1.83 -16.65
C LEU A 148 -12.41 -1.02 -17.89
N PRO A 149 -11.49 -0.04 -17.76
CA PRO A 149 -11.15 0.86 -18.87
C PRO A 149 -10.58 0.17 -20.12
N TRP A 150 -10.01 -1.01 -19.98
CA TRP A 150 -9.40 -1.79 -21.07
C TRP A 150 -10.25 -2.98 -21.54
N GLU A 151 -11.44 -3.16 -20.96
CA GLU A 151 -12.34 -4.25 -21.32
C GLU A 151 -13.52 -3.74 -22.13
N GLU A 152 -13.94 -4.50 -23.14
CA GLU A 152 -15.13 -4.19 -23.92
C GLU A 152 -16.42 -4.52 -23.17
N ALA A 153 -16.41 -5.64 -22.41
CA ALA A 153 -17.52 -6.12 -21.63
C ALA A 153 -17.35 -5.79 -20.14
N GLU A 154 -18.46 -5.81 -19.42
CA GLU A 154 -18.44 -5.78 -17.95
C GLU A 154 -17.88 -7.11 -17.41
N LYS A 155 -17.08 -7.02 -16.35
CA LYS A 155 -16.59 -8.17 -15.60
C LYS A 155 -17.30 -8.30 -14.27
N THR A 156 -17.57 -9.54 -13.86
CA THR A 156 -18.00 -9.84 -12.51
C THR A 156 -16.81 -9.72 -11.57
N VAL A 157 -16.99 -9.00 -10.47
CA VAL A 157 -15.98 -8.79 -9.45
C VAL A 157 -16.48 -9.20 -8.08
N ARG A 158 -15.59 -9.80 -7.29
CA ARG A 158 -15.84 -10.10 -5.88
C ARG A 158 -15.72 -8.84 -5.06
N VAL A 159 -16.64 -8.63 -4.13
CA VAL A 159 -16.70 -7.41 -3.32
C VAL A 159 -16.57 -7.75 -1.85
N TYR A 160 -15.67 -7.07 -1.16
CA TYR A 160 -15.48 -7.18 0.29
C TYR A 160 -15.66 -5.83 0.96
N ARG A 161 -16.38 -5.81 2.07
CA ARG A 161 -16.50 -4.65 2.94
C ARG A 161 -15.56 -4.77 4.11
N LEU A 162 -14.67 -3.81 4.28
CA LEU A 162 -13.79 -3.74 5.44
C LEU A 162 -14.42 -2.91 6.56
N ARG A 163 -14.31 -3.40 7.79
CA ARG A 163 -14.67 -2.68 9.02
C ARG A 163 -13.50 -2.69 10.00
N PRO A 164 -13.32 -1.66 10.86
CA PRO A 164 -14.06 -0.40 10.86
C PRO A 164 -13.72 0.44 9.63
N GLY A 165 -14.57 1.39 9.22
CA GLY A 165 -14.26 2.37 8.18
C GLY A 165 -15.06 2.29 6.90
N LEU A 166 -15.84 1.24 6.66
CA LEU A 166 -16.71 1.10 5.48
C LEU A 166 -15.98 1.19 4.12
N SER A 167 -14.72 0.75 4.06
CA SER A 167 -14.00 0.62 2.80
C SER A 167 -14.52 -0.59 2.02
N LEU A 168 -14.60 -0.47 0.69
CA LEU A 168 -14.91 -1.59 -0.19
C LEU A 168 -13.71 -1.93 -1.06
N LEU A 169 -13.43 -3.22 -1.20
CA LEU A 169 -12.42 -3.76 -2.08
C LEU A 169 -13.11 -4.62 -3.14
N TYR A 170 -12.73 -4.41 -4.40
CA TYR A 170 -13.27 -5.12 -5.55
C TYR A 170 -12.16 -5.87 -6.25
N PHE A 171 -12.30 -7.19 -6.39
CA PHE A 171 -11.31 -8.05 -7.01
C PHE A 171 -11.88 -8.71 -8.25
N ASP A 172 -11.10 -8.75 -9.31
CA ASP A 172 -11.44 -9.54 -10.50
C ASP A 172 -11.13 -11.04 -10.30
N GLU A 173 -11.30 -11.83 -11.35
CA GLU A 173 -11.06 -13.27 -11.35
C GLU A 173 -9.59 -13.66 -11.13
N ASP A 174 -8.66 -12.74 -11.41
CA ASP A 174 -7.22 -12.91 -11.22
C ASP A 174 -6.73 -12.32 -9.89
N ASP A 175 -7.63 -11.96 -8.98
CA ASP A 175 -7.37 -11.32 -7.66
C ASP A 175 -6.71 -9.94 -7.74
N TYR A 176 -6.84 -9.24 -8.88
CA TYR A 176 -6.41 -7.86 -8.93
C TYR A 176 -7.41 -6.96 -8.19
N PRO A 177 -6.94 -6.06 -7.31
CA PRO A 177 -7.80 -5.05 -6.69
C PRO A 177 -8.16 -3.98 -7.72
N VAL A 178 -9.23 -4.22 -8.49
CA VAL A 178 -9.64 -3.37 -9.61
C VAL A 178 -10.30 -2.08 -9.19
N ARG A 179 -10.87 -2.04 -7.97
CA ARG A 179 -11.45 -0.84 -7.37
C ARG A 179 -11.32 -0.90 -5.86
N LEU A 180 -10.98 0.24 -5.26
CA LEU A 180 -11.02 0.44 -3.82
C LEU A 180 -11.82 1.69 -3.52
N THR A 181 -12.73 1.62 -2.54
CA THR A 181 -13.49 2.79 -2.10
C THR A 181 -13.36 2.98 -0.61
N GLN A 182 -13.32 4.23 -0.17
CA GLN A 182 -13.30 4.60 1.23
C GLN A 182 -14.20 5.80 1.48
N LYS A 183 -15.07 5.69 2.49
CA LYS A 183 -15.86 6.82 2.94
C LYS A 183 -15.00 7.73 3.81
N VAL A 184 -14.92 9.02 3.45
CA VAL A 184 -14.19 10.06 4.17
C VAL A 184 -15.17 11.21 4.46
N GLY A 185 -15.65 11.28 5.69
CA GLY A 185 -16.76 12.19 6.03
C GLY A 185 -18.04 11.81 5.26
N GLU A 186 -18.61 12.76 4.55
CA GLU A 186 -19.83 12.54 3.72
C GLU A 186 -19.48 12.12 2.27
N HIS A 187 -18.22 12.05 1.92
CA HIS A 187 -17.77 11.77 0.56
C HIS A 187 -17.11 10.41 0.42
N VAL A 188 -17.10 9.90 -0.81
CA VAL A 188 -16.41 8.67 -1.17
C VAL A 188 -15.12 9.02 -1.90
N PHE A 189 -14.03 8.42 -1.45
CA PHE A 189 -12.76 8.39 -2.14
C PHE A 189 -12.68 7.07 -2.90
N GLU A 190 -12.37 7.12 -4.19
CA GLU A 190 -12.31 5.94 -5.05
C GLU A 190 -10.97 5.86 -5.76
N ALA A 191 -10.40 4.65 -5.82
CA ALA A 191 -9.28 4.33 -6.68
C ALA A 191 -9.75 3.28 -7.70
N GLU A 192 -9.73 3.60 -8.98
CA GLU A 192 -10.10 2.72 -10.08
C GLU A 192 -8.87 2.32 -10.87
N LEU A 193 -8.64 1.01 -11.01
CA LEU A 193 -7.53 0.46 -11.77
C LEU A 193 -7.65 0.86 -13.25
N THR A 194 -6.58 1.47 -13.79
CA THR A 194 -6.52 1.94 -15.19
C THR A 194 -5.52 1.16 -16.02
N GLN A 195 -4.55 0.51 -15.37
CA GLN A 195 -3.49 -0.22 -16.06
C GLN A 195 -2.82 -1.24 -15.15
N VAL A 196 -2.54 -2.42 -15.68
CA VAL A 196 -1.65 -3.43 -15.10
C VAL A 196 -0.43 -3.57 -16.00
N GLN A 197 0.76 -3.43 -15.44
CA GLN A 197 2.02 -3.62 -16.15
C GLN A 197 2.85 -4.68 -15.43
N ARG A 198 3.30 -5.72 -16.16
CA ARG A 198 4.37 -6.61 -15.68
C ARG A 198 5.70 -5.89 -15.87
N VAL A 199 6.49 -5.83 -14.81
CA VAL A 199 7.80 -5.14 -14.83
C VAL A 199 8.86 -6.20 -15.11
N ASP A 200 9.52 -6.09 -16.28
CA ASP A 200 10.65 -6.95 -16.61
C ASP A 200 11.83 -6.59 -15.68
N PRO A 201 12.36 -7.55 -14.90
CA PRO A 201 13.49 -7.29 -14.00
C PRO A 201 14.75 -6.79 -14.74
N SER A 202 14.88 -7.08 -16.04
CA SER A 202 16.01 -6.67 -16.86
C SER A 202 16.01 -5.16 -17.22
N GLN A 203 14.87 -4.48 -17.05
CA GLN A 203 14.72 -3.04 -17.36
C GLN A 203 14.97 -2.13 -16.15
N ARG A 204 15.48 -2.64 -15.04
CA ARG A 204 15.90 -1.79 -13.90
C ARG A 204 17.07 -0.91 -14.32
N GLN A 205 16.80 0.32 -14.73
CA GLN A 205 17.85 1.34 -14.76
C GLN A 205 18.37 1.49 -13.32
N PRO A 206 19.69 1.35 -13.10
CA PRO A 206 20.27 1.68 -11.81
C PRO A 206 19.94 3.14 -11.53
N GLN A 207 19.14 3.39 -10.49
CA GLN A 207 18.92 4.74 -9.98
C GLN A 207 20.30 5.32 -9.71
N GLY A 208 20.67 6.34 -10.49
CA GLY A 208 21.98 6.94 -10.50
C GLY A 208 22.41 7.25 -9.07
N ARG A 209 23.53 6.66 -8.70
CA ARG A 209 24.28 6.98 -7.48
C ARG A 209 24.53 8.49 -7.54
N GLN A 210 23.75 9.27 -6.82
CA GLN A 210 24.05 10.68 -6.65
C GLN A 210 25.42 10.74 -6.00
N GLU A 211 26.44 11.04 -6.80
CA GLU A 211 27.76 11.36 -6.32
C GLU A 211 27.64 12.56 -5.37
N ARG A 212 27.88 12.30 -4.11
CA ARG A 212 28.05 13.38 -3.13
C ARG A 212 29.20 14.26 -3.64
N PRO A 213 29.01 15.56 -3.82
CA PRO A 213 30.12 16.44 -4.15
C PRO A 213 31.18 16.35 -3.03
N GLN A 214 32.35 15.89 -3.39
CA GLN A 214 33.50 15.89 -2.49
C GLN A 214 33.94 17.35 -2.26
N ASN A 215 33.36 17.97 -1.25
CA ASN A 215 33.84 19.26 -0.75
C ASN A 215 35.07 18.99 0.11
N ARG A 216 36.24 18.91 -0.54
CA ARG A 216 37.53 18.95 0.16
C ARG A 216 37.81 20.41 0.54
N PRO A 217 37.96 20.75 1.83
CA PRO A 217 38.42 22.07 2.23
C PRO A 217 39.89 22.23 1.75
N ARG A 218 40.12 23.29 1.00
CA ARG A 218 41.44 23.70 0.57
C ARG A 218 42.15 24.29 1.81
N ILE A 219 43.11 23.54 2.33
CA ILE A 219 43.99 24.07 3.39
C ILE A 219 44.93 25.08 2.71
N VAL A 220 44.76 26.35 3.04
CA VAL A 220 45.68 27.40 2.68
C VAL A 220 46.80 27.39 3.73
N ALA A 221 47.99 26.96 3.32
CA ALA A 221 49.19 27.07 4.14
C ALA A 221 49.55 28.58 4.26
N GLY A 222 49.50 29.11 5.47
CA GLY A 222 50.03 30.44 5.77
C GLY A 222 51.55 30.41 5.81
N GLU A 223 52.21 31.28 5.04
CA GLU A 223 53.64 31.53 5.13
C GLU A 223 53.97 32.27 6.44
N PRO A 224 55.15 31.95 7.02
CA PRO A 224 55.65 32.68 8.19
C PRO A 224 56.35 33.96 7.76
N GLY A 225 55.98 35.07 8.37
CA GLY A 225 56.66 36.33 8.39
C GLY A 225 56.93 36.83 9.81
#